data_3b631cc459005db169a6e38604449cf6
#
_entry.id   3b631cc459005db169a6e38604449cf6
#
_cell.length_a   1.000
_cell.length_b   1.000
_cell.length_c   1.000
_cell.angle_alpha   90.00
_cell.angle_beta   90.00
_cell.angle_gamma   90.00
#
_symmetry.space_group_name_H-M   'P 1'
#
loop_
_entity.id
_entity.type
_entity.pdbx_description
1 polymer ?
#
loop_
_entity_poly.entity_id
_entity_poly.type
_entity_poly.pdbx_seq_one_letter_code
_entity_poly.pdbx_strand_id
1 'polypeptide(L)'
;MLSVSALALGYLVQNLFSSSANISGDVCSTLFGSTLILTLSTTDVWVCVGMSIVVMAIFLLFYHKIFAVTFDETFAAATGIRARMYNLLIAVVTAVIIVLAKNLVGSLLTSALIVFPALSAMRLFRSFRGVICCAGVISVVCAVAGLLISILASTPVGATVVIADLVVFLGCSAVGVLVRR
;
A
#
# COMPACT_ATOMS: atom_id res chain seq x y z
N MET A 1 2.73 -2.82 12.04
CA MET A 1 1.83 -3.85 11.57
C MET A 1 0.74 -4.21 12.55
N LEU A 2 1.08 -4.63 13.77
CA LEU A 2 0.09 -4.99 14.80
C LEU A 2 -0.92 -3.88 15.08
N SER A 3 -0.50 -2.62 15.12
CA SER A 3 -1.41 -1.49 15.35
C SER A 3 -2.42 -1.27 14.21
N VAL A 4 -1.99 -1.41 12.96
CA VAL A 4 -2.88 -1.25 11.79
C VAL A 4 -3.89 -2.38 11.69
N SER A 5 -3.44 -3.63 11.93
CA SER A 5 -4.32 -4.79 11.93
C SER A 5 -5.30 -4.77 13.12
N ALA A 6 -4.84 -4.36 14.31
CA ALA A 6 -5.70 -4.24 15.49
C ALA A 6 -6.79 -3.16 15.30
N LEU A 7 -6.42 -2.00 14.73
CA LEU A 7 -7.38 -0.94 14.42
C LEU A 7 -8.40 -1.39 13.36
N ALA A 8 -7.97 -2.09 12.31
CA ALA A 8 -8.86 -2.59 11.28
C ALA A 8 -9.84 -3.63 11.84
N LEU A 9 -9.37 -4.57 12.66
CA LEU A 9 -10.21 -5.56 13.33
C LEU A 9 -11.18 -4.91 14.33
N GLY A 10 -10.68 -3.98 15.17
CA GLY A 10 -11.51 -3.24 16.12
C GLY A 10 -12.63 -2.48 15.43
N TYR A 11 -12.32 -1.83 14.32
CA TYR A 11 -13.30 -1.10 13.52
C TYR A 11 -14.34 -2.02 12.86
N LEU A 12 -13.91 -3.16 12.34
CA LEU A 12 -14.82 -4.13 11.73
C LEU A 12 -15.77 -4.72 12.77
N VAL A 13 -15.27 -5.06 13.95
CA VAL A 13 -16.10 -5.52 15.09
C VAL A 13 -17.08 -4.42 15.51
N GLN A 14 -16.62 -3.18 15.61
CA GLN A 14 -17.48 -2.05 15.94
C GLN A 14 -18.59 -1.85 14.89
N ASN A 15 -18.29 -1.96 13.60
CA ASN A 15 -19.27 -1.83 12.53
C ASN A 15 -20.31 -2.95 12.54
N LEU A 16 -19.90 -4.18 12.89
CA LEU A 16 -20.81 -5.35 13.00
C LEU A 16 -21.73 -5.27 14.24
N PHE A 17 -21.24 -4.67 15.35
CA PHE A 17 -21.97 -4.65 16.62
C PHE A 17 -22.60 -3.29 16.98
N SER A 18 -22.24 -2.20 16.31
CA SER A 18 -22.77 -0.86 16.63
C SER A 18 -23.95 -0.51 15.73
N SER A 19 -25.11 -0.42 16.35
CA SER A 19 -26.34 0.14 15.79
C SER A 19 -26.37 1.70 15.80
N SER A 20 -25.32 2.37 16.28
CA SER A 20 -25.27 3.83 16.47
C SER A 20 -24.47 4.52 15.39
N ALA A 21 -25.19 5.02 14.38
CA ALA A 21 -24.67 5.53 13.10
C ALA A 21 -23.85 6.84 13.17
N ASN A 22 -23.85 7.60 14.27
CA ASN A 22 -23.37 8.99 14.25
C ASN A 22 -21.90 9.22 14.65
N ILE A 23 -21.24 8.30 15.35
CA ILE A 23 -19.83 8.47 15.75
C ILE A 23 -18.89 7.66 14.84
N SER A 24 -19.40 6.57 14.28
CA SER A 24 -18.63 5.68 13.41
C SER A 24 -18.33 6.28 12.03
N GLY A 25 -19.20 7.15 11.51
CA GLY A 25 -19.10 7.71 10.17
C GLY A 25 -17.88 8.64 9.98
N ASP A 26 -17.63 9.48 10.96
CA ASP A 26 -16.59 10.52 10.86
C ASP A 26 -15.18 9.96 11.01
N VAL A 27 -15.00 8.99 11.90
CA VAL A 27 -13.73 8.28 12.08
C VAL A 27 -13.44 7.36 10.89
N CYS A 28 -14.47 6.72 10.34
CA CYS A 28 -14.35 5.88 9.17
C CYS A 28 -13.94 6.65 7.92
N SER A 29 -14.55 7.81 7.69
CA SER A 29 -14.24 8.64 6.53
C SER A 29 -12.80 9.14 6.54
N THR A 30 -12.31 9.53 7.71
CA THR A 30 -10.96 10.08 7.84
C THR A 30 -9.87 9.00 7.77
N LEU A 31 -10.11 7.83 8.35
CA LEU A 31 -9.11 6.76 8.44
C LEU A 31 -9.12 5.82 7.24
N PHE A 32 -10.29 5.49 6.71
CA PHE A 32 -10.46 4.50 5.64
C PHE A 32 -10.94 5.10 4.31
N GLY A 33 -11.18 6.41 4.24
CA GLY A 33 -11.52 7.09 2.99
C GLY A 33 -12.85 6.67 2.35
N SER A 34 -13.70 5.92 3.04
CA SER A 34 -14.91 5.31 2.46
C SER A 34 -15.93 6.32 1.94
N THR A 35 -15.98 7.52 2.50
CA THR A 35 -16.85 8.62 2.03
C THR A 35 -16.18 9.46 0.95
N LEU A 36 -14.85 9.51 0.92
CA LEU A 36 -14.09 10.27 -0.07
C LEU A 36 -14.21 9.66 -1.48
N ILE A 37 -14.40 8.34 -1.58
CA ILE A 37 -14.58 7.66 -2.87
C ILE A 37 -15.85 8.11 -3.59
N LEU A 38 -16.92 8.44 -2.84
CA LEU A 38 -18.19 8.93 -3.39
C LEU A 38 -18.15 10.41 -3.81
N THR A 39 -17.21 11.19 -3.25
CA THR A 39 -17.06 12.63 -3.52
C THR A 39 -15.90 12.94 -4.47
N LEU A 40 -15.20 11.93 -4.98
CA LEU A 40 -14.10 12.08 -5.93
C LEU A 40 -14.59 12.79 -7.20
N SER A 41 -13.98 13.95 -7.48
CA SER A 41 -14.16 14.64 -8.74
C SER A 41 -13.48 13.86 -9.87
N THR A 42 -14.07 13.91 -11.07
CA THR A 42 -13.44 13.35 -12.27
C THR A 42 -12.03 13.90 -12.49
N THR A 43 -11.81 15.14 -12.08
CA THR A 43 -10.49 15.80 -12.16
C THR A 43 -9.47 15.12 -11.25
N ASP A 44 -9.85 14.73 -10.03
CA ASP A 44 -8.94 14.08 -9.07
C ASP A 44 -8.48 12.70 -9.58
N VAL A 45 -9.38 11.98 -10.24
CA VAL A 45 -9.07 10.69 -10.87
C VAL A 45 -8.03 10.87 -11.98
N TRP A 46 -8.20 11.86 -12.86
CA TRP A 46 -7.25 12.13 -13.92
C TRP A 46 -5.88 12.57 -13.40
N VAL A 47 -5.85 13.39 -12.35
CA VAL A 47 -4.60 13.78 -11.67
C VAL A 47 -3.89 12.56 -11.11
N CYS A 48 -4.61 11.63 -10.48
CA CYS A 48 -4.02 10.40 -9.94
C CYS A 48 -3.47 9.48 -11.01
N VAL A 49 -4.21 9.29 -12.10
CA VAL A 49 -3.74 8.48 -13.24
C VAL A 49 -2.51 9.10 -13.86
N GLY A 50 -2.51 10.41 -14.09
CA GLY A 50 -1.35 11.12 -14.63
C GLY A 50 -0.13 11.01 -13.72
N MET A 51 -0.30 11.21 -12.41
CA MET A 51 0.77 11.09 -11.42
C MET A 51 1.31 9.66 -11.32
N SER A 52 0.43 8.65 -11.39
CA SER A 52 0.83 7.24 -11.40
C SER A 52 1.71 6.90 -12.60
N ILE A 53 1.35 7.40 -13.78
CA ILE A 53 2.15 7.21 -15.01
C ILE A 53 3.53 7.88 -14.88
N VAL A 54 3.57 9.11 -14.35
CA VAL A 54 4.82 9.84 -14.14
C VAL A 54 5.75 9.09 -13.17
N VAL A 55 5.22 8.64 -12.05
CA VAL A 55 5.98 7.88 -11.05
C VAL A 55 6.49 6.56 -11.63
N MET A 56 5.66 5.84 -12.37
CA MET A 56 6.04 4.61 -13.05
C MET A 56 7.16 4.86 -14.07
N ALA A 57 7.05 5.92 -14.85
CA ALA A 57 8.08 6.31 -15.82
C ALA A 57 9.41 6.65 -15.14
N ILE A 58 9.39 7.45 -14.06
CA ILE A 58 10.57 7.78 -13.27
C ILE A 58 11.22 6.51 -12.72
N PHE A 59 10.43 5.61 -12.14
CA PHE A 59 10.94 4.38 -11.57
C PHE A 59 11.58 3.48 -12.65
N LEU A 60 10.96 3.32 -13.82
CA LEU A 60 11.49 2.49 -14.90
C LEU A 60 12.77 3.09 -15.51
N LEU A 61 12.81 4.41 -15.73
CA LEU A 61 13.97 5.11 -16.27
C LEU A 61 15.19 5.05 -15.34
N PHE A 62 14.97 5.21 -14.06
CA PHE A 62 16.04 5.25 -13.05
C PHE A 62 16.22 3.94 -12.30
N TYR A 63 15.55 2.86 -12.72
CA TYR A 63 15.54 1.57 -12.03
C TYR A 63 16.93 1.08 -11.60
N HIS A 64 17.91 1.06 -12.53
CA HIS A 64 19.27 0.58 -12.24
C HIS A 64 20.02 1.45 -11.24
N LYS A 65 19.79 2.78 -11.28
CA LYS A 65 20.46 3.72 -10.37
C LYS A 65 19.80 3.71 -8.99
N ILE A 66 18.46 3.63 -8.96
CA ILE A 66 17.70 3.47 -7.71
C ILE A 66 18.10 2.17 -7.02
N PHE A 67 18.18 1.08 -7.77
CA PHE A 67 18.63 -0.21 -7.24
C PHE A 67 20.02 -0.13 -6.62
N ALA A 68 21.01 0.43 -7.35
CA ALA A 68 22.38 0.56 -6.86
C ALA A 68 22.47 1.38 -5.56
N VAL A 69 21.77 2.53 -5.51
CA VAL A 69 21.77 3.42 -4.33
C VAL A 69 21.04 2.80 -3.13
N THR A 70 19.97 2.01 -3.38
CA THR A 70 19.21 1.37 -2.30
C THR A 70 19.96 0.23 -1.63
N PHE A 71 20.81 -0.49 -2.37
CA PHE A 71 21.58 -1.62 -1.84
C PHE A 71 22.89 -1.21 -1.19
N ASP A 72 23.64 -0.33 -1.84
CA ASP A 72 24.93 0.14 -1.34
C ASP A 72 25.22 1.57 -1.82
N GLU A 73 24.96 2.52 -0.94
CA GLU A 73 25.18 3.95 -1.21
C GLU A 73 26.67 4.26 -1.39
N THR A 74 27.55 3.57 -0.65
CA THR A 74 28.99 3.79 -0.70
C THR A 74 29.58 3.29 -2.01
N PHE A 75 29.15 2.12 -2.47
CA PHE A 75 29.54 1.57 -3.76
C PHE A 75 29.00 2.41 -4.93
N ALA A 76 27.73 2.83 -4.85
CA ALA A 76 27.15 3.71 -5.86
C ALA A 76 27.91 5.04 -5.98
N ALA A 77 28.31 5.64 -4.86
CA ALA A 77 29.14 6.85 -4.84
C ALA A 77 30.54 6.61 -5.46
N ALA A 78 31.16 5.48 -5.17
CA ALA A 78 32.47 5.10 -5.73
C ALA A 78 32.42 4.89 -7.26
N THR A 79 31.27 4.47 -7.81
CA THR A 79 31.06 4.32 -9.26
C THR A 79 30.66 5.65 -9.96
N GLY A 80 30.74 6.78 -9.25
CA GLY A 80 30.42 8.11 -9.82
C GLY A 80 28.96 8.48 -9.84
N ILE A 81 28.08 7.66 -9.25
CA ILE A 81 26.66 7.97 -9.12
C ILE A 81 26.48 8.96 -7.97
N ARG A 82 25.79 10.07 -8.21
CA ARG A 82 25.46 11.04 -7.15
C ARG A 82 24.37 10.48 -6.24
N ALA A 83 24.72 9.54 -5.36
CA ALA A 83 23.81 8.81 -4.49
C ALA A 83 22.86 9.74 -3.72
N ARG A 84 23.35 10.88 -3.23
CA ARG A 84 22.55 11.88 -2.52
C ARG A 84 21.39 12.45 -3.34
N MET A 85 21.58 12.68 -4.66
CA MET A 85 20.50 13.16 -5.52
C MET A 85 19.43 12.10 -5.77
N TYR A 86 19.82 10.84 -5.96
CA TYR A 86 18.88 9.75 -6.15
C TYR A 86 18.11 9.42 -4.87
N ASN A 87 18.75 9.53 -3.72
CA ASN A 87 18.09 9.36 -2.42
C ASN A 87 17.04 10.45 -2.18
N LEU A 88 17.38 11.70 -2.51
CA LEU A 88 16.43 12.82 -2.47
C LEU A 88 15.27 12.61 -3.46
N LEU A 89 15.55 12.13 -4.68
CA LEU A 89 14.51 11.85 -5.67
C LEU A 89 13.54 10.77 -5.17
N ILE A 90 14.07 9.66 -4.61
CA ILE A 90 13.24 8.60 -4.02
C ILE A 90 12.36 9.17 -2.89
N ALA A 91 12.95 9.98 -2.00
CA ALA A 91 12.22 10.58 -0.88
C ALA A 91 11.09 11.51 -1.35
N VAL A 92 11.34 12.36 -2.34
CA VAL A 92 10.33 13.26 -2.89
C VAL A 92 9.21 12.48 -3.59
N VAL A 93 9.55 11.51 -4.42
CA VAL A 93 8.57 10.68 -5.14
C VAL A 93 7.70 9.91 -4.16
N THR A 94 8.30 9.27 -3.15
CA THR A 94 7.54 8.55 -2.10
C THR A 94 6.66 9.48 -1.28
N ALA A 95 7.12 10.67 -0.92
CA ALA A 95 6.33 11.66 -0.19
C ALA A 95 5.09 12.09 -0.99
N VAL A 96 5.25 12.38 -2.27
CA VAL A 96 4.14 12.77 -3.17
C VAL A 96 3.12 11.64 -3.28
N ILE A 97 3.57 10.39 -3.49
CA ILE A 97 2.68 9.21 -3.57
C ILE A 97 1.88 9.07 -2.27
N ILE A 98 2.54 9.14 -1.11
CA ILE A 98 1.89 8.95 0.19
C ILE A 98 0.86 10.05 0.44
N VAL A 99 1.16 11.31 0.11
CA VAL A 99 0.22 12.43 0.31
C VAL A 99 -1.01 12.26 -0.58
N LEU A 100 -0.83 11.96 -1.85
CA LEU A 100 -1.94 11.74 -2.79
C LEU A 100 -2.78 10.52 -2.37
N ALA A 101 -2.14 9.42 -2.02
CA ALA A 101 -2.83 8.21 -1.60
C ALA A 101 -3.64 8.43 -0.31
N LYS A 102 -3.09 9.16 0.68
CA LYS A 102 -3.82 9.50 1.91
C LYS A 102 -5.07 10.32 1.66
N ASN A 103 -5.00 11.29 0.76
CA ASN A 103 -6.14 12.14 0.43
C ASN A 103 -7.26 11.39 -0.28
N LEU A 104 -6.93 10.35 -1.06
CA LEU A 104 -7.89 9.59 -1.85
C LEU A 104 -8.47 8.39 -1.10
N VAL A 105 -7.63 7.66 -0.41
CA VAL A 105 -7.95 6.32 0.11
C VAL A 105 -7.95 6.27 1.64
N GLY A 106 -7.45 7.31 2.28
CA GLY A 106 -7.32 7.40 3.73
C GLY A 106 -5.96 6.91 4.25
N SER A 107 -5.63 7.32 5.46
CA SER A 107 -4.29 7.12 6.02
C SER A 107 -3.99 5.66 6.42
N LEU A 108 -4.97 4.96 6.98
CA LEU A 108 -4.81 3.56 7.42
C LEU A 108 -4.70 2.60 6.25
N LEU A 109 -5.58 2.76 5.25
CA LEU A 109 -5.57 1.91 4.07
C LEU A 109 -4.29 2.10 3.25
N THR A 110 -3.82 3.35 3.10
CA THR A 110 -2.55 3.64 2.42
C THR A 110 -1.38 2.95 3.13
N SER A 111 -1.32 3.04 4.45
CA SER A 111 -0.25 2.38 5.23
C SER A 111 -0.30 0.86 5.09
N ALA A 112 -1.48 0.28 5.10
CA ALA A 112 -1.67 -1.15 4.91
C ALA A 112 -1.22 -1.63 3.52
N LEU A 113 -1.69 -0.98 2.46
CA LEU A 113 -1.35 -1.32 1.08
C LEU A 113 0.14 -1.18 0.74
N ILE A 114 0.87 -0.32 1.45
CA ILE A 114 2.33 -0.20 1.27
C ILE A 114 3.06 -1.32 2.02
N VAL A 115 2.67 -1.58 3.27
CA VAL A 115 3.45 -2.43 4.18
C VAL A 115 3.17 -3.92 4.00
N PHE A 116 1.90 -4.35 3.93
CA PHE A 116 1.55 -5.78 3.87
C PHE A 116 2.03 -6.48 2.59
N PRO A 117 1.77 -5.96 1.38
CA PRO A 117 2.24 -6.61 0.15
C PRO A 117 3.76 -6.66 0.05
N ALA A 118 4.45 -5.59 0.48
CA ALA A 118 5.90 -5.55 0.45
C ALA A 118 6.51 -6.64 1.35
N LEU A 119 6.02 -6.78 2.58
CA LEU A 119 6.50 -7.80 3.49
C LEU A 119 6.10 -9.22 3.07
N SER A 120 4.93 -9.42 2.47
CA SER A 120 4.50 -10.70 1.90
C SER A 120 5.46 -11.14 0.79
N ALA A 121 5.79 -10.23 -0.13
CA ALA A 121 6.72 -10.50 -1.23
C ALA A 121 8.15 -10.80 -0.75
N MET A 122 8.64 -10.09 0.27
CA MET A 122 9.97 -10.34 0.87
C MET A 122 10.07 -11.71 1.56
N ARG A 123 8.95 -12.31 1.98
CA ARG A 123 8.93 -13.67 2.53
C ARG A 123 9.04 -14.74 1.45
N LEU A 124 8.50 -14.47 0.25
CA LEU A 124 8.45 -15.43 -0.87
C LEU A 124 9.69 -15.36 -1.76
N PHE A 125 10.18 -14.16 -2.06
CA PHE A 125 11.27 -13.95 -3.02
C PHE A 125 12.50 -13.32 -2.38
N ARG A 126 13.68 -13.72 -2.86
CA ARG A 126 14.97 -13.15 -2.47
C ARG A 126 15.55 -12.17 -3.49
N SER A 127 15.01 -12.17 -4.72
CA SER A 127 15.47 -11.27 -5.78
C SER A 127 14.67 -9.96 -5.75
N PHE A 128 15.35 -8.84 -5.90
CA PHE A 128 14.72 -7.51 -5.86
C PHE A 128 13.60 -7.36 -6.90
N ARG A 129 13.84 -7.83 -8.13
CA ARG A 129 12.83 -7.83 -9.20
C ARG A 129 11.61 -8.67 -8.85
N GLY A 130 11.85 -9.86 -8.31
CA GLY A 130 10.78 -10.75 -7.87
C GLY A 130 9.93 -10.14 -6.76
N VAL A 131 10.57 -9.47 -5.79
CA VAL A 131 9.87 -8.79 -4.69
C VAL A 131 8.98 -7.67 -5.22
N ILE A 132 9.48 -6.81 -6.11
CA ILE A 132 8.70 -5.69 -6.66
C ILE A 132 7.51 -6.19 -7.47
N CYS A 133 7.72 -7.13 -8.40
CA CYS A 133 6.62 -7.68 -9.21
C CYS A 133 5.58 -8.39 -8.35
N CYS A 134 6.03 -9.22 -7.40
CA CYS A 134 5.14 -9.94 -6.50
C CYS A 134 4.35 -8.99 -5.58
N ALA A 135 5.00 -7.99 -4.98
CA ALA A 135 4.33 -6.99 -4.15
C ALA A 135 3.26 -6.22 -4.94
N GLY A 136 3.57 -5.82 -6.17
CA GLY A 136 2.61 -5.16 -7.05
C GLY A 136 1.39 -6.04 -7.36
N VAL A 137 1.61 -7.29 -7.72
CA VAL A 137 0.51 -8.24 -8.01
C VAL A 137 -0.34 -8.48 -6.75
N ILE A 138 0.29 -8.74 -5.60
CA ILE A 138 -0.43 -8.95 -4.33
C ILE A 138 -1.27 -7.72 -3.99
N SER A 139 -0.70 -6.52 -4.07
CA SER A 139 -1.42 -5.29 -3.76
C SER A 139 -2.67 -5.11 -4.62
N VAL A 140 -2.56 -5.32 -5.94
CA VAL A 140 -3.71 -5.19 -6.86
C VAL A 140 -4.75 -6.26 -6.58
N VAL A 141 -4.34 -7.51 -6.38
CA VAL A 141 -5.27 -8.63 -6.10
C VAL A 141 -6.01 -8.39 -4.77
N CYS A 142 -5.30 -7.99 -3.71
CA CYS A 142 -5.91 -7.71 -2.42
C CYS A 142 -6.86 -6.50 -2.46
N ALA A 143 -6.50 -5.44 -3.18
CA ALA A 143 -7.36 -4.28 -3.35
C ALA A 143 -8.66 -4.65 -4.08
N VAL A 144 -8.57 -5.37 -5.19
CA VAL A 144 -9.76 -5.81 -5.96
C VAL A 144 -10.60 -6.80 -5.16
N ALA A 145 -9.99 -7.79 -4.52
CA ALA A 145 -10.70 -8.77 -3.70
C ALA A 145 -11.40 -8.12 -2.50
N GLY A 146 -10.70 -7.21 -1.79
CA GLY A 146 -11.26 -6.47 -0.66
C GLY A 146 -12.43 -5.58 -1.07
N LEU A 147 -12.35 -4.95 -2.25
CA LEU A 147 -13.41 -4.13 -2.80
C LEU A 147 -14.65 -4.97 -3.15
N LEU A 148 -14.47 -6.12 -3.79
CA LEU A 148 -15.56 -7.04 -4.12
C LEU A 148 -16.24 -7.58 -2.85
N ILE A 149 -15.46 -8.00 -1.86
CA ILE A 149 -15.99 -8.49 -0.58
C ILE A 149 -16.76 -7.37 0.14
N SER A 150 -16.25 -6.15 0.13
CA SER A 150 -16.92 -4.99 0.72
C SER A 150 -18.30 -4.73 0.12
N ILE A 151 -18.43 -4.84 -1.21
CA ILE A 151 -19.71 -4.66 -1.90
C ILE A 151 -20.69 -5.76 -1.51
N LEU A 152 -20.24 -7.02 -1.43
CA LEU A 152 -21.09 -8.16 -1.10
C LEU A 152 -21.54 -8.17 0.37
N ALA A 153 -20.63 -7.76 1.27
CA ALA A 153 -20.89 -7.79 2.72
C ALA A 153 -21.42 -6.46 3.28
N SER A 154 -21.59 -5.43 2.44
CA SER A 154 -21.97 -4.06 2.86
C SER A 154 -21.11 -3.51 3.99
N THR A 155 -19.80 -3.82 3.96
CA THR A 155 -18.82 -3.42 4.97
C THR A 155 -17.95 -2.25 4.46
N PRO A 156 -17.32 -1.47 5.34
CA PRO A 156 -16.46 -0.37 4.91
C PRO A 156 -15.25 -0.89 4.13
N VAL A 157 -15.08 -0.35 2.90
CA VAL A 157 -14.07 -0.79 1.91
C VAL A 157 -12.67 -0.86 2.50
N GLY A 158 -12.28 0.19 3.24
CA GLY A 158 -10.93 0.26 3.80
C GLY A 158 -10.60 -0.87 4.77
N ALA A 159 -11.55 -1.21 5.67
CA ALA A 159 -11.33 -2.27 6.64
C ALA A 159 -11.24 -3.65 5.98
N THR A 160 -12.08 -3.91 4.99
CA THR A 160 -12.08 -5.20 4.26
C THR A 160 -10.82 -5.41 3.44
N VAL A 161 -10.31 -4.37 2.79
CA VAL A 161 -9.03 -4.45 2.07
C VAL A 161 -7.86 -4.72 3.03
N VAL A 162 -7.80 -4.03 4.19
CA VAL A 162 -6.75 -4.28 5.19
C VAL A 162 -6.79 -5.71 5.72
N ILE A 163 -7.98 -6.26 5.91
CA ILE A 163 -8.13 -7.66 6.37
C ILE A 163 -7.73 -8.64 5.27
N ALA A 164 -8.09 -8.38 4.01
CA ALA A 164 -7.63 -9.18 2.89
C ALA A 164 -6.10 -9.21 2.80
N ASP A 165 -5.46 -8.06 2.92
CA ASP A 165 -3.99 -7.93 2.95
C ASP A 165 -3.37 -8.70 4.14
N LEU A 166 -3.99 -8.62 5.32
CA LEU A 166 -3.54 -9.34 6.52
C LEU A 166 -3.62 -10.86 6.31
N VAL A 167 -4.72 -11.36 5.77
CA VAL A 167 -4.90 -12.80 5.50
C VAL A 167 -3.86 -13.30 4.49
N VAL A 168 -3.63 -12.55 3.41
CA VAL A 168 -2.60 -12.90 2.42
C VAL A 168 -1.22 -12.86 3.04
N PHE A 169 -0.91 -11.87 3.87
CA PHE A 169 0.37 -11.80 4.59
C PHE A 169 0.59 -13.00 5.51
N LEU A 170 -0.42 -13.41 6.28
CA LEU A 170 -0.33 -14.60 7.13
C LEU A 170 -0.12 -15.87 6.30
N GLY A 171 -0.85 -16.01 5.19
CA GLY A 171 -0.67 -17.12 4.25
C GLY A 171 0.75 -17.17 3.66
N CYS A 172 1.24 -16.05 3.14
CA CYS A 172 2.61 -15.94 2.60
C CYS A 172 3.67 -16.19 3.68
N SER A 173 3.42 -15.75 4.92
CA SER A 173 4.33 -15.99 6.04
C SER A 173 4.39 -17.46 6.41
N ALA A 174 3.25 -18.17 6.44
CA ALA A 174 3.18 -19.60 6.70
C ALA A 174 3.91 -20.40 5.59
N VAL A 175 3.66 -20.07 4.33
CA VAL A 175 4.36 -20.66 3.18
C VAL A 175 5.87 -20.38 3.23
N GLY A 176 6.27 -19.16 3.56
CA GLY A 176 7.68 -18.79 3.68
C GLY A 176 8.43 -19.55 4.78
N VAL A 177 7.74 -19.92 5.87
CA VAL A 177 8.30 -20.76 6.93
C VAL A 177 8.45 -22.22 6.47
N LEU A 178 7.46 -22.73 5.72
CA LEU A 178 7.47 -24.09 5.19
C LEU A 178 8.56 -24.30 4.12
N VAL A 179 8.75 -23.33 3.24
CA VAL A 179 9.76 -23.40 2.16
C VAL A 179 11.19 -23.19 2.68
N ARG A 180 11.35 -22.58 3.87
CA ARG A 180 12.67 -22.38 4.51
C ARG A 180 13.15 -23.56 5.37
N ARG A 181 12.31 -24.54 5.60
CA ARG A 181 12.69 -25.82 6.22
C ARG A 181 13.14 -26.81 5.16
#